data_517553effd8ed651a2ce7d95da38c6e7
#
_entry.id   517553effd8ed651a2ce7d95da38c6e7
#
_cell.length_a   1.000
_cell.length_b   1.000
_cell.length_c   1.000
_cell.angle_alpha   90.00
_cell.angle_beta   90.00
_cell.angle_gamma   90.00
#
_symmetry.space_group_name_H-M   'P 1'
#
loop_
_entity.id
_entity.type
_entity.pdbx_description
1 polymer ?
#
loop_
_entity_poly.entity_id
_entity_poly.type
_entity_poly.pdbx_seq_one_letter_code
_entity_poly.pdbx_strand_id
1 'polypeptide(L)'
;MKKYLALILALAMSCSLLTACGGGETEPAPEETTEETALVYAVEAGSAGEATAAENGFEYNSVASQADALMEVASGTSDAAIIDLLMAGAMIGEGTSYPDMVTGEELTTEEYGAGCRVDSDLTAYINWVMAEAYADGTMQTIAETYGVQAALVEQAAMEEPEIAADGDIAYIQDKGVLVVGITDFAPMDYKDENGEWIGFDADMARLVAEKLGVEIQFVEIDWDTKIMELDSKSIDVVWNGMTLTAEVTAAMNCTNAYCNNAQVVVLPAAE
;
A
#
# COMPACT_ATOMS: atom_id res chain seq x y z
N MET A 1 11.04 20.34 14.22
CA MET A 1 10.72 21.72 13.80
C MET A 1 11.81 22.22 12.87
N LYS A 2 11.65 22.04 11.57
CA LYS A 2 12.37 22.85 10.54
C LYS A 2 11.50 22.79 9.28
N LYS A 3 10.85 23.93 8.99
CA LYS A 3 10.06 24.15 7.79
C LYS A 3 11.03 24.28 6.61
N TYR A 4 10.93 23.42 5.62
CA TYR A 4 11.58 23.63 4.34
C TYR A 4 10.62 24.39 3.43
N LEU A 5 10.93 25.67 3.28
CA LEU A 5 10.30 26.61 2.36
C LEU A 5 10.97 26.36 1.00
N ALA A 6 10.25 25.82 0.04
CA ALA A 6 10.72 25.72 -1.35
C ALA A 6 10.78 27.15 -1.93
N LEU A 7 11.97 27.61 -2.23
CA LEU A 7 12.24 28.91 -2.82
C LEU A 7 12.31 28.74 -4.34
N ILE A 8 11.23 29.03 -5.04
CA ILE A 8 11.25 29.14 -6.49
C ILE A 8 11.90 30.47 -6.84
N LEU A 9 13.08 30.40 -7.45
CA LEU A 9 13.86 31.56 -7.87
C LEU A 9 13.39 31.98 -9.27
N ALA A 10 12.49 32.96 -9.31
CA ALA A 10 12.12 33.63 -10.54
C ALA A 10 13.29 34.56 -10.99
N LEU A 11 13.95 34.18 -12.07
CA LEU A 11 15.00 35.00 -12.69
C LEU A 11 14.36 36.04 -13.62
N ALA A 12 14.06 37.20 -13.09
CA ALA A 12 13.66 38.36 -13.89
C ALA A 12 14.92 38.97 -14.57
N MET A 13 15.07 38.77 -15.85
CA MET A 13 16.04 39.53 -16.67
C MET A 13 15.38 40.82 -17.15
N SER A 14 15.69 41.90 -16.46
CA SER A 14 15.41 43.24 -16.94
C SER A 14 16.38 43.64 -18.08
N CYS A 15 15.85 43.92 -19.25
CA CYS A 15 16.57 44.62 -20.29
C CYS A 15 15.85 45.92 -20.60
N SER A 16 16.44 47.02 -20.16
CA SER A 16 15.98 48.38 -20.41
C SER A 16 16.66 48.99 -21.61
N LEU A 17 15.87 49.85 -22.33
CA LEU A 17 16.23 51.00 -23.17
C LEU A 17 16.43 50.70 -24.66
N LEU A 18 15.62 51.29 -25.53
CA LEU A 18 15.74 52.71 -25.94
C LEU A 18 14.54 53.13 -26.81
N THR A 19 14.09 54.34 -26.57
CA THR A 19 13.12 55.18 -27.25
C THR A 19 13.24 55.29 -28.76
N ALA A 20 12.11 55.24 -29.48
CA ALA A 20 11.80 56.11 -30.61
C ALA A 20 10.30 56.21 -30.89
N CYS A 21 9.81 57.41 -31.07
CA CYS A 21 8.44 57.83 -31.32
C CYS A 21 7.71 57.14 -32.47
N GLY A 22 6.42 56.82 -32.26
CA GLY A 22 5.46 56.52 -33.33
C GLY A 22 4.19 55.92 -32.71
N GLY A 23 3.10 56.69 -32.65
CA GLY A 23 1.86 56.30 -32.01
C GLY A 23 1.16 55.10 -32.65
N GLY A 24 0.66 54.25 -31.81
CA GLY A 24 -0.21 53.14 -32.08
C GLY A 24 -0.44 52.43 -30.75
N GLU A 25 -1.61 52.63 -30.12
CA GLU A 25 -2.04 51.87 -28.98
C GLU A 25 -2.21 50.41 -29.40
N THR A 26 -1.26 49.58 -29.05
CA THR A 26 -1.44 48.13 -29.04
C THR A 26 -1.83 47.73 -27.59
N GLU A 27 -3.05 47.32 -27.40
CA GLU A 27 -3.48 46.64 -26.19
C GLU A 27 -2.51 45.46 -25.94
N PRO A 28 -2.07 45.26 -24.69
CA PRO A 28 -1.29 44.07 -24.36
C PRO A 28 -2.21 42.84 -24.57
N ALA A 29 -1.71 41.89 -25.35
CA ALA A 29 -2.36 40.56 -25.45
C ALA A 29 -2.57 39.99 -24.04
N PRO A 30 -3.72 39.34 -23.76
CA PRO A 30 -3.91 38.68 -22.51
C PRO A 30 -2.80 37.63 -22.34
N GLU A 31 -2.10 37.68 -21.21
CA GLU A 31 -1.26 36.58 -20.76
C GLU A 31 -2.22 35.36 -20.61
N GLU A 32 -2.04 34.38 -21.48
CA GLU A 32 -2.60 33.05 -21.26
C GLU A 32 -1.96 32.51 -19.96
N THR A 33 -2.64 32.72 -18.85
CA THR A 33 -2.43 31.90 -17.67
C THR A 33 -2.92 30.51 -18.07
N THR A 34 -2.01 29.61 -18.44
CA THR A 34 -2.28 28.18 -18.43
C THR A 34 -2.64 27.84 -16.98
N GLU A 35 -3.93 27.72 -16.70
CA GLU A 35 -4.38 27.03 -15.47
C GLU A 35 -3.79 25.62 -15.58
N GLU A 36 -2.80 25.32 -14.76
CA GLU A 36 -2.30 23.98 -14.58
C GLU A 36 -3.47 23.23 -13.93
N THR A 37 -4.18 22.44 -14.73
CA THR A 37 -5.30 21.64 -14.24
C THR A 37 -4.74 20.71 -13.18
N ALA A 38 -5.25 20.81 -11.95
CA ALA A 38 -4.86 19.89 -10.87
C ALA A 38 -5.20 18.47 -11.30
N LEU A 39 -4.28 17.53 -11.05
CA LEU A 39 -4.50 16.11 -11.34
C LEU A 39 -5.57 15.55 -10.38
N VAL A 40 -6.41 14.66 -10.91
CA VAL A 40 -7.33 13.83 -10.13
C VAL A 40 -6.70 12.45 -9.95
N TYR A 41 -6.52 12.05 -8.69
CA TYR A 41 -5.89 10.78 -8.34
C TYR A 41 -6.93 9.71 -8.06
N ALA A 42 -6.68 8.46 -8.47
CA ALA A 42 -7.42 7.30 -7.99
C ALA A 42 -6.69 6.71 -6.77
N VAL A 43 -7.44 6.38 -5.72
CA VAL A 43 -6.92 5.80 -4.47
C VAL A 43 -7.88 4.73 -3.94
N GLU A 44 -7.35 3.71 -3.28
CA GLU A 44 -8.20 2.71 -2.61
C GLU A 44 -8.80 3.30 -1.32
N ALA A 45 -10.11 3.14 -1.15
CA ALA A 45 -10.85 3.62 0.02
C ALA A 45 -10.28 3.03 1.33
N GLY A 46 -10.05 3.87 2.34
CA GLY A 46 -9.51 3.45 3.64
C GLY A 46 -8.05 3.00 3.62
N SER A 47 -7.31 3.29 2.55
CA SER A 47 -5.89 2.96 2.41
C SER A 47 -4.96 4.09 2.92
N ALA A 48 -3.67 3.77 3.04
CA ALA A 48 -2.63 4.77 3.27
C ALA A 48 -2.51 5.75 2.09
N GLY A 49 -2.80 5.29 0.86
CA GLY A 49 -2.84 6.13 -0.34
C GLY A 49 -3.92 7.20 -0.27
N GLU A 50 -5.14 6.85 0.18
CA GLU A 50 -6.21 7.82 0.40
C GLU A 50 -5.84 8.85 1.46
N ALA A 51 -5.30 8.39 2.60
CA ALA A 51 -4.83 9.29 3.66
C ALA A 51 -3.74 10.25 3.15
N THR A 52 -2.79 9.74 2.35
CA THR A 52 -1.71 10.52 1.73
C THR A 52 -2.26 11.56 0.75
N ALA A 53 -3.25 11.20 -0.08
CA ALA A 53 -3.91 12.15 -0.99
C ALA A 53 -4.60 13.28 -0.20
N ALA A 54 -5.35 12.93 0.85
CA ALA A 54 -6.04 13.90 1.70
C ALA A 54 -5.07 14.84 2.44
N GLU A 55 -3.98 14.32 3.00
CA GLU A 55 -2.95 15.10 3.70
C GLU A 55 -2.23 16.09 2.78
N ASN A 56 -2.03 15.72 1.51
CA ASN A 56 -1.43 16.60 0.50
C ASN A 56 -2.43 17.56 -0.16
N GLY A 57 -3.74 17.41 0.13
CA GLY A 57 -4.79 18.23 -0.46
C GLY A 57 -5.02 17.98 -1.94
N PHE A 58 -4.72 16.76 -2.41
CA PHE A 58 -4.98 16.34 -3.77
C PHE A 58 -6.48 16.10 -4.00
N GLU A 59 -6.95 16.32 -5.23
CA GLU A 59 -8.28 15.87 -5.65
C GLU A 59 -8.21 14.38 -5.99
N TYR A 60 -9.12 13.57 -5.46
CA TYR A 60 -9.07 12.13 -5.67
C TYR A 60 -10.45 11.47 -5.76
N ASN A 61 -10.49 10.33 -6.44
CA ASN A 61 -11.58 9.37 -6.50
C ASN A 61 -11.21 8.16 -5.64
N SER A 62 -12.07 7.79 -4.68
CA SER A 62 -11.91 6.56 -3.91
C SER A 62 -12.52 5.39 -4.66
N VAL A 63 -11.76 4.31 -4.82
CA VAL A 63 -12.16 3.07 -5.50
C VAL A 63 -12.05 1.87 -4.55
N ALA A 64 -12.51 0.69 -4.97
CA ALA A 64 -12.59 -0.47 -4.10
C ALA A 64 -11.24 -1.16 -3.85
N SER A 65 -10.27 -1.01 -4.78
CA SER A 65 -8.93 -1.62 -4.67
C SER A 65 -7.88 -0.78 -5.38
N GLN A 66 -6.59 -1.01 -5.07
CA GLN A 66 -5.49 -0.39 -5.82
C GLN A 66 -5.46 -0.88 -7.28
N ALA A 67 -5.89 -2.10 -7.56
CA ALA A 67 -6.05 -2.60 -8.92
C ALA A 67 -7.09 -1.79 -9.70
N ASP A 68 -8.22 -1.40 -9.06
CA ASP A 68 -9.21 -0.51 -9.65
C ASP A 68 -8.62 0.90 -9.88
N ALA A 69 -7.78 1.40 -8.98
CA ALA A 69 -7.10 2.68 -9.16
C ALA A 69 -6.21 2.68 -10.43
N LEU A 70 -5.46 1.60 -10.66
CA LEU A 70 -4.69 1.43 -11.91
C LEU A 70 -5.59 1.34 -13.16
N MET A 71 -6.76 0.69 -13.05
CA MET A 71 -7.73 0.64 -14.15
C MET A 71 -8.33 2.02 -14.47
N GLU A 72 -8.56 2.87 -13.48
CA GLU A 72 -9.01 4.25 -13.72
C GLU A 72 -7.97 5.05 -14.50
N VAL A 73 -6.69 4.94 -14.14
CA VAL A 73 -5.60 5.59 -14.89
C VAL A 73 -5.51 5.02 -16.31
N ALA A 74 -5.59 3.69 -16.48
CA ALA A 74 -5.54 3.04 -17.80
C ALA A 74 -6.69 3.47 -18.71
N SER A 75 -7.88 3.74 -18.15
CA SER A 75 -9.05 4.18 -18.89
C SER A 75 -9.11 5.70 -19.10
N GLY A 76 -8.24 6.48 -18.46
CA GLY A 76 -8.27 7.95 -18.46
C GLY A 76 -9.40 8.54 -17.63
N THR A 77 -9.97 7.78 -16.69
CA THR A 77 -10.98 8.26 -15.73
C THR A 77 -10.35 9.13 -14.66
N SER A 78 -9.19 8.72 -14.18
CA SER A 78 -8.31 9.51 -13.30
C SER A 78 -7.00 9.80 -14.02
N ASP A 79 -6.36 10.93 -13.69
CA ASP A 79 -5.11 11.36 -14.32
C ASP A 79 -3.89 10.60 -13.78
N ALA A 80 -3.96 10.16 -12.53
CA ALA A 80 -2.91 9.45 -11.81
C ALA A 80 -3.53 8.51 -10.77
N ALA A 81 -2.69 7.65 -10.16
CA ALA A 81 -3.07 6.90 -8.97
C ALA A 81 -2.03 7.11 -7.85
N ILE A 82 -2.43 6.90 -6.61
CA ILE A 82 -1.52 6.73 -5.48
C ILE A 82 -1.71 5.32 -4.95
N ILE A 83 -0.66 4.52 -5.07
CA ILE A 83 -0.64 3.11 -4.67
C ILE A 83 0.66 2.76 -3.95
N ASP A 84 0.72 1.56 -3.43
CA ASP A 84 1.90 1.01 -2.78
C ASP A 84 3.05 0.74 -3.77
N LEU A 85 4.27 1.08 -3.37
CA LEU A 85 5.49 0.90 -4.17
C LEU A 85 5.69 -0.56 -4.59
N LEU A 86 5.42 -1.52 -3.70
CA LEU A 86 5.59 -2.94 -4.01
C LEU A 86 4.59 -3.39 -5.09
N MET A 87 3.34 -2.91 -5.04
CA MET A 87 2.37 -3.16 -6.11
C MET A 87 2.80 -2.49 -7.42
N ALA A 88 3.23 -1.23 -7.36
CA ALA A 88 3.75 -0.54 -8.55
C ALA A 88 4.89 -1.33 -9.20
N GLY A 89 5.83 -1.85 -8.40
CA GLY A 89 6.94 -2.68 -8.89
C GLY A 89 6.51 -3.98 -9.56
N ALA A 90 5.40 -4.57 -9.13
CA ALA A 90 4.86 -5.80 -9.71
C ALA A 90 3.99 -5.58 -10.96
N MET A 91 3.28 -4.44 -11.02
CA MET A 91 2.20 -4.22 -12.00
C MET A 91 2.56 -3.26 -13.13
N ILE A 92 3.63 -2.44 -12.98
CA ILE A 92 3.93 -1.31 -13.86
C ILE A 92 5.26 -1.50 -14.58
N GLY A 93 5.28 -1.14 -15.88
CA GLY A 93 6.47 -1.19 -16.74
C GLY A 93 6.47 -2.35 -17.73
N GLU A 94 7.51 -2.41 -18.54
CA GLU A 94 7.62 -3.38 -19.64
C GLU A 94 7.51 -4.84 -19.15
N GLY A 95 6.61 -5.59 -19.75
CA GLY A 95 6.39 -7.00 -19.42
C GLY A 95 5.42 -7.25 -18.28
N THR A 96 4.81 -6.21 -17.72
CA THR A 96 3.79 -6.28 -16.67
C THR A 96 2.37 -6.03 -17.21
N SER A 97 1.37 -5.96 -16.31
CA SER A 97 -0.02 -5.69 -16.67
C SER A 97 -0.24 -4.27 -17.22
N TYR A 98 0.58 -3.29 -16.80
CA TYR A 98 0.49 -1.89 -17.21
C TYR A 98 1.81 -1.38 -17.80
N PRO A 99 2.17 -1.81 -19.03
CA PRO A 99 3.45 -1.45 -19.64
C PRO A 99 3.56 0.04 -20.03
N ASP A 100 2.42 0.70 -20.21
CA ASP A 100 2.31 2.10 -20.63
C ASP A 100 2.13 3.07 -19.45
N MET A 101 2.48 2.62 -18.23
CA MET A 101 2.50 3.44 -17.03
C MET A 101 3.91 3.56 -16.47
N VAL A 102 4.10 4.60 -15.66
CA VAL A 102 5.37 4.88 -14.97
C VAL A 102 5.12 5.21 -13.51
N THR A 103 6.03 4.78 -12.65
CA THR A 103 6.09 5.20 -11.25
C THR A 103 6.74 6.58 -11.17
N GLY A 104 6.06 7.52 -10.51
CA GLY A 104 6.49 8.89 -10.28
C GLY A 104 7.11 9.10 -8.90
N GLU A 105 6.67 10.14 -8.19
CA GLU A 105 7.19 10.53 -6.87
C GLU A 105 6.78 9.54 -5.78
N GLU A 106 7.73 9.23 -4.88
CA GLU A 106 7.45 8.57 -3.61
C GLU A 106 6.99 9.62 -2.59
N LEU A 107 5.79 9.44 -2.06
CA LEU A 107 5.13 10.40 -1.18
C LEU A 107 5.39 10.12 0.31
N THR A 108 5.62 8.85 0.66
CA THR A 108 5.80 8.39 2.04
C THR A 108 6.97 7.41 2.16
N THR A 109 7.27 7.03 3.40
CA THR A 109 8.05 5.84 3.75
C THR A 109 7.27 5.08 4.81
N GLU A 110 7.00 3.82 4.58
CA GLU A 110 6.06 3.01 5.33
C GLU A 110 6.61 1.62 5.65
N GLU A 111 5.92 0.93 6.54
CA GLU A 111 6.21 -0.46 6.89
C GLU A 111 4.90 -1.25 6.90
N TYR A 112 4.94 -2.51 6.45
CA TYR A 112 3.82 -3.43 6.49
C TYR A 112 3.82 -4.30 7.74
N GLY A 113 2.63 -4.54 8.28
CA GLY A 113 2.35 -5.50 9.34
C GLY A 113 1.01 -6.20 9.12
N ALA A 114 0.76 -7.29 9.84
CA ALA A 114 -0.55 -7.91 9.93
C ALA A 114 -1.30 -7.40 11.16
N GLY A 115 -2.63 -7.29 11.07
CA GLY A 115 -3.49 -6.79 12.14
C GLY A 115 -4.39 -7.87 12.72
N CYS A 116 -4.32 -8.07 14.02
CA CYS A 116 -5.19 -8.94 14.78
C CYS A 116 -6.13 -8.12 15.69
N ARG A 117 -7.14 -8.75 16.26
CA ARG A 117 -8.00 -8.10 17.26
C ARG A 117 -7.17 -7.57 18.44
N VAL A 118 -7.65 -6.50 19.06
CA VAL A 118 -7.04 -5.98 20.29
C VAL A 118 -6.91 -7.09 21.34
N ASP A 119 -5.76 -7.19 22.00
CA ASP A 119 -5.41 -8.22 22.99
C ASP A 119 -5.34 -9.67 22.44
N SER A 120 -5.33 -9.86 21.12
CA SER A 120 -5.19 -11.19 20.50
C SER A 120 -3.81 -11.79 20.75
N ASP A 121 -3.77 -13.05 21.21
CA ASP A 121 -2.54 -13.84 21.33
C ASP A 121 -1.98 -14.28 19.95
N LEU A 122 -2.80 -14.23 18.90
CA LEU A 122 -2.40 -14.53 17.53
C LEU A 122 -1.27 -13.60 17.04
N THR A 123 -1.25 -12.34 17.46
CA THR A 123 -0.21 -11.37 17.06
C THR A 123 1.19 -11.84 17.48
N ALA A 124 1.33 -12.24 18.74
CA ALA A 124 2.61 -12.75 19.25
C ALA A 124 3.03 -14.04 18.54
N TYR A 125 2.05 -14.89 18.20
CA TYR A 125 2.28 -16.13 17.49
C TYR A 125 2.75 -15.89 16.03
N ILE A 126 2.12 -14.95 15.33
CA ILE A 126 2.55 -14.56 13.96
C ILE A 126 3.98 -14.01 14.02
N ASN A 127 4.29 -13.12 14.96
CA ASN A 127 5.64 -12.58 15.13
C ASN A 127 6.68 -13.70 15.34
N TRP A 128 6.36 -14.69 16.17
CA TRP A 128 7.23 -15.84 16.40
C TRP A 128 7.43 -16.66 15.11
N VAL A 129 6.36 -16.95 14.36
CA VAL A 129 6.45 -17.68 13.08
C VAL A 129 7.29 -16.92 12.07
N MET A 130 7.13 -15.60 11.98
CA MET A 130 7.96 -14.74 11.10
C MET A 130 9.43 -14.78 11.53
N ALA A 131 9.72 -14.71 12.84
CA ALA A 131 11.08 -14.78 13.36
C ALA A 131 11.76 -16.12 13.05
N GLU A 132 11.05 -17.24 13.21
CA GLU A 132 11.53 -18.58 12.85
C GLU A 132 11.80 -18.69 11.35
N ALA A 133 10.82 -18.27 10.51
CA ALA A 133 10.93 -18.30 9.06
C ALA A 133 12.04 -17.39 8.53
N TYR A 134 12.29 -16.27 9.20
CA TYR A 134 13.40 -15.38 8.87
C TYR A 134 14.74 -16.04 9.22
N ALA A 135 14.84 -16.64 10.41
CA ALA A 135 16.07 -17.26 10.90
C ALA A 135 16.50 -18.50 10.09
N ASP A 136 15.56 -19.29 9.57
CA ASP A 136 15.83 -20.49 8.80
C ASP A 136 15.89 -20.25 7.27
N GLY A 137 15.58 -19.03 6.79
CA GLY A 137 15.61 -18.62 5.40
C GLY A 137 14.33 -18.91 4.61
N THR A 138 13.30 -19.44 5.25
CA THR A 138 11.99 -19.71 4.60
C THR A 138 11.35 -18.42 4.12
N MET A 139 11.34 -17.36 4.97
CA MET A 139 10.77 -16.06 4.63
C MET A 139 11.49 -15.42 3.42
N GLN A 140 12.82 -15.52 3.34
CA GLN A 140 13.60 -15.04 2.21
C GLN A 140 13.26 -15.80 0.92
N THR A 141 13.09 -17.14 1.01
CA THR A 141 12.73 -17.97 -0.13
C THR A 141 11.34 -17.60 -0.68
N ILE A 142 10.37 -17.37 0.21
CA ILE A 142 9.04 -16.89 -0.18
C ILE A 142 9.16 -15.51 -0.84
N ALA A 143 9.90 -14.58 -0.21
CA ALA A 143 10.07 -13.23 -0.74
C ALA A 143 10.76 -13.21 -2.12
N GLU A 144 11.76 -14.07 -2.36
CA GLU A 144 12.41 -14.25 -3.66
C GLU A 144 11.43 -14.75 -4.74
N THR A 145 10.48 -15.60 -4.36
CA THR A 145 9.45 -16.12 -5.27
C THR A 145 8.57 -15.00 -5.83
N TYR A 146 8.28 -14.00 -5.00
CA TYR A 146 7.39 -12.88 -5.34
C TYR A 146 8.13 -11.56 -5.61
N GLY A 147 9.48 -11.57 -5.60
CA GLY A 147 10.28 -10.39 -5.93
C GLY A 147 10.36 -9.31 -4.86
N VAL A 148 9.95 -9.60 -3.62
CA VAL A 148 9.92 -8.62 -2.50
C VAL A 148 11.08 -8.74 -1.52
N GLN A 149 12.09 -9.58 -1.80
CA GLN A 149 13.22 -9.85 -0.90
C GLN A 149 14.00 -8.60 -0.49
N ALA A 150 14.04 -7.55 -1.34
CA ALA A 150 14.74 -6.30 -1.04
C ALA A 150 13.98 -5.42 -0.02
N ALA A 151 12.67 -5.67 0.14
CA ALA A 151 11.81 -4.92 1.05
C ALA A 151 11.75 -5.55 2.45
N LEU A 152 12.24 -6.79 2.64
CA LEU A 152 12.14 -7.48 3.93
C LEU A 152 12.79 -6.70 5.07
N VAL A 153 12.09 -6.68 6.19
CA VAL A 153 12.58 -6.18 7.49
C VAL A 153 13.11 -7.37 8.30
N GLU A 154 14.28 -7.20 8.92
CA GLU A 154 14.89 -8.21 9.77
C GLU A 154 13.98 -8.56 10.95
N GLN A 155 13.74 -9.85 11.18
CA GLN A 155 12.95 -10.33 12.30
C GLN A 155 13.89 -10.78 13.43
N ALA A 156 13.74 -10.14 14.59
CA ALA A 156 14.51 -10.51 15.77
C ALA A 156 14.08 -11.89 16.30
N ALA A 157 15.05 -12.73 16.67
CA ALA A 157 14.74 -14.02 17.28
C ALA A 157 13.91 -13.85 18.57
N MET A 158 12.90 -14.67 18.73
CA MET A 158 12.03 -14.67 19.90
C MET A 158 11.64 -16.09 20.31
N GLU A 159 11.23 -16.28 21.56
CA GLU A 159 10.73 -17.55 22.06
C GLU A 159 9.28 -17.76 21.62
N GLU A 160 8.89 -19.04 21.47
CA GLU A 160 7.50 -19.39 21.19
C GLU A 160 6.59 -18.86 22.30
N PRO A 161 5.53 -18.09 21.97
CA PRO A 161 4.65 -17.53 22.98
C PRO A 161 3.76 -18.59 23.61
N GLU A 162 3.36 -18.39 24.87
CA GLU A 162 2.33 -19.20 25.50
C GLU A 162 0.97 -18.94 24.85
N ILE A 163 0.25 -20.00 24.49
CA ILE A 163 -1.10 -19.92 23.93
C ILE A 163 -2.11 -19.84 25.09
N ALA A 164 -2.90 -18.78 25.10
CA ALA A 164 -3.96 -18.62 26.09
C ALA A 164 -5.11 -19.62 25.85
N ALA A 165 -5.57 -20.28 26.93
CA ALA A 165 -6.61 -21.30 26.83
C ALA A 165 -7.97 -20.75 26.32
N ASP A 166 -8.20 -19.46 26.45
CA ASP A 166 -9.41 -18.72 26.05
C ASP A 166 -9.10 -17.57 25.06
N GLY A 167 -7.91 -17.61 24.42
CA GLY A 167 -7.46 -16.64 23.43
C GLY A 167 -8.03 -16.89 22.04
N ASP A 168 -7.62 -16.01 21.11
CA ASP A 168 -8.02 -16.14 19.70
C ASP A 168 -7.42 -17.38 19.05
N ILE A 169 -6.21 -17.80 19.42
CA ILE A 169 -5.61 -19.04 18.92
C ILE A 169 -6.45 -20.24 19.29
N ALA A 170 -6.89 -20.35 20.55
CA ALA A 170 -7.75 -21.45 20.99
C ALA A 170 -9.09 -21.46 20.23
N TYR A 171 -9.67 -20.28 19.98
CA TYR A 171 -10.88 -20.14 19.16
C TYR A 171 -10.64 -20.58 17.70
N ILE A 172 -9.51 -20.19 17.07
CA ILE A 172 -9.14 -20.58 15.70
C ILE A 172 -8.91 -22.10 15.61
N GLN A 173 -8.24 -22.70 16.60
CA GLN A 173 -8.01 -24.13 16.65
C GLN A 173 -9.31 -24.93 16.85
N ASP A 174 -10.24 -24.44 17.68
CA ASP A 174 -11.55 -25.09 17.90
C ASP A 174 -12.41 -25.07 16.63
N LYS A 175 -12.42 -23.97 15.88
CA LYS A 175 -13.13 -23.89 14.60
C LYS A 175 -12.39 -24.57 13.43
N GLY A 176 -11.08 -24.86 13.58
CA GLY A 176 -10.26 -25.60 12.62
C GLY A 176 -9.80 -24.80 11.39
N VAL A 177 -9.96 -23.47 11.37
CA VAL A 177 -9.61 -22.62 10.22
C VAL A 177 -9.12 -21.25 10.66
N LEU A 178 -8.03 -20.77 10.05
CA LEU A 178 -7.56 -19.38 10.11
C LEU A 178 -8.19 -18.61 8.95
N VAL A 179 -8.96 -17.56 9.23
CA VAL A 179 -9.62 -16.73 8.23
C VAL A 179 -8.84 -15.43 8.07
N VAL A 180 -8.29 -15.20 6.87
CA VAL A 180 -7.44 -14.06 6.52
C VAL A 180 -8.22 -13.09 5.64
N GLY A 181 -8.35 -11.84 6.05
CA GLY A 181 -8.95 -10.75 5.26
C GLY A 181 -7.91 -10.14 4.32
N ILE A 182 -8.22 -10.10 3.03
CA ILE A 182 -7.33 -9.68 1.94
C ILE A 182 -8.08 -8.85 0.90
N THR A 183 -7.32 -8.19 0.01
CA THR A 183 -7.78 -7.66 -1.29
C THR A 183 -6.91 -8.21 -2.41
N ASP A 184 -7.27 -7.99 -3.68
CA ASP A 184 -6.40 -8.32 -4.82
C ASP A 184 -5.26 -7.30 -4.90
N PHE A 185 -4.10 -7.69 -4.36
CA PHE A 185 -2.95 -6.83 -4.13
C PHE A 185 -1.63 -7.56 -4.45
N ALA A 186 -1.28 -7.68 -5.73
CA ALA A 186 0.02 -8.24 -6.12
C ALA A 186 1.19 -7.33 -5.67
N PRO A 187 2.31 -7.89 -5.20
CA PRO A 187 2.64 -9.31 -5.12
C PRO A 187 2.36 -9.96 -3.76
N MET A 188 1.57 -9.28 -2.88
CA MET A 188 1.30 -9.73 -1.52
C MET A 188 0.20 -10.79 -1.48
N ASP A 189 -0.96 -10.51 -2.09
CA ASP A 189 -2.11 -11.43 -2.23
C ASP A 189 -2.77 -11.21 -3.59
N TYR A 190 -2.79 -12.23 -4.43
CA TYR A 190 -3.45 -12.16 -5.73
C TYR A 190 -3.80 -13.55 -6.23
N LYS A 191 -4.65 -13.64 -7.26
CA LYS A 191 -5.07 -14.93 -7.81
C LYS A 191 -4.16 -15.37 -8.95
N ASP A 192 -3.78 -16.65 -8.92
CA ASP A 192 -3.11 -17.29 -10.04
C ASP A 192 -4.09 -17.61 -11.19
N GLU A 193 -3.59 -18.24 -12.27
CA GLU A 193 -4.39 -18.64 -13.43
C GLU A 193 -5.51 -19.64 -13.09
N ASN A 194 -5.44 -20.34 -11.96
CA ASN A 194 -6.44 -21.30 -11.50
C ASN A 194 -7.45 -20.68 -10.54
N GLY A 195 -7.25 -19.39 -10.17
CA GLY A 195 -8.07 -18.67 -9.21
C GLY A 195 -7.69 -18.92 -7.75
N GLU A 196 -6.53 -19.56 -7.49
CA GLU A 196 -6.00 -19.78 -6.15
C GLU A 196 -5.26 -18.52 -5.67
N TRP A 197 -5.48 -18.14 -4.41
CA TRP A 197 -4.75 -17.03 -3.81
C TRP A 197 -3.28 -17.40 -3.61
N ILE A 198 -2.38 -16.58 -4.11
CA ILE A 198 -0.93 -16.69 -3.98
C ILE A 198 -0.37 -15.31 -3.61
N GLY A 199 0.91 -15.25 -3.28
CA GLY A 199 1.60 -14.01 -2.93
C GLY A 199 2.41 -14.18 -1.66
N PHE A 200 3.21 -13.17 -1.35
CA PHE A 200 4.09 -13.21 -0.19
C PHE A 200 3.28 -13.35 1.12
N ASP A 201 2.26 -12.52 1.32
CA ASP A 201 1.43 -12.54 2.52
C ASP A 201 0.58 -13.81 2.58
N ALA A 202 0.00 -14.24 1.44
CA ALA A 202 -0.75 -15.48 1.35
C ALA A 202 0.09 -16.70 1.78
N ASP A 203 1.35 -16.79 1.35
CA ASP A 203 2.22 -17.92 1.70
C ASP A 203 2.72 -17.85 3.15
N MET A 204 3.01 -16.64 3.66
CA MET A 204 3.31 -16.45 5.08
C MET A 204 2.12 -16.80 5.98
N ALA A 205 0.90 -16.43 5.59
CA ALA A 205 -0.32 -16.80 6.31
C ALA A 205 -0.57 -18.32 6.30
N ARG A 206 -0.27 -19.00 5.17
CA ARG A 206 -0.30 -20.48 5.09
C ARG A 206 0.66 -21.13 6.08
N LEU A 207 1.88 -20.58 6.18
CA LEU A 207 2.87 -21.08 7.13
C LEU A 207 2.37 -20.95 8.58
N VAL A 208 1.68 -19.85 8.91
CA VAL A 208 1.05 -19.67 10.23
C VAL A 208 -0.06 -20.69 10.45
N ALA A 209 -0.96 -20.89 9.49
CA ALA A 209 -2.05 -21.85 9.60
C ALA A 209 -1.52 -23.29 9.75
N GLU A 210 -0.47 -23.67 9.01
CA GLU A 210 0.20 -24.97 9.13
C GLU A 210 0.76 -25.19 10.55
N LYS A 211 1.47 -24.20 11.09
CA LYS A 211 2.01 -24.27 12.47
C LYS A 211 0.95 -24.30 13.54
N LEU A 212 -0.21 -23.66 13.34
CA LEU A 212 -1.38 -23.76 14.20
C LEU A 212 -2.12 -25.11 14.09
N GLY A 213 -1.85 -25.87 13.02
CA GLY A 213 -2.53 -27.15 12.73
C GLY A 213 -3.97 -26.96 12.25
N VAL A 214 -4.27 -25.87 11.55
CA VAL A 214 -5.61 -25.55 11.03
C VAL A 214 -5.59 -25.34 9.53
N GLU A 215 -6.76 -25.37 8.88
CA GLU A 215 -6.90 -24.95 7.49
C GLU A 215 -6.79 -23.43 7.36
N ILE A 216 -6.58 -22.93 6.14
CA ILE A 216 -6.58 -21.50 5.85
C ILE A 216 -7.76 -21.17 4.93
N GLN A 217 -8.38 -20.00 5.16
CA GLN A 217 -9.39 -19.44 4.29
C GLN A 217 -9.07 -17.96 4.04
N PHE A 218 -8.95 -17.58 2.77
CA PHE A 218 -8.84 -16.19 2.36
C PHE A 218 -10.22 -15.62 2.07
N VAL A 219 -10.51 -14.44 2.60
CA VAL A 219 -11.76 -13.71 2.40
C VAL A 219 -11.42 -12.35 1.82
N GLU A 220 -11.91 -12.08 0.63
CA GLU A 220 -11.81 -10.77 0.00
C GLU A 220 -12.76 -9.81 0.71
N ILE A 221 -12.24 -8.70 1.23
CA ILE A 221 -12.97 -7.69 2.01
C ILE A 221 -12.93 -6.33 1.33
N ASP A 222 -13.86 -5.46 1.69
CA ASP A 222 -13.72 -4.04 1.41
C ASP A 222 -12.69 -3.46 2.39
N TRP A 223 -11.62 -2.85 1.88
CA TRP A 223 -10.49 -2.45 2.71
C TRP A 223 -10.82 -1.41 3.78
N ASP A 224 -11.76 -0.52 3.52
CA ASP A 224 -12.25 0.47 4.48
C ASP A 224 -13.03 -0.15 5.66
N THR A 225 -13.51 -1.40 5.51
CA THR A 225 -14.25 -2.13 6.55
C THR A 225 -13.39 -3.11 7.36
N LYS A 226 -12.08 -3.22 7.09
CA LYS A 226 -11.16 -4.21 7.68
C LYS A 226 -11.23 -4.32 9.21
N ILE A 227 -11.35 -3.19 9.91
CA ILE A 227 -11.45 -3.17 11.38
C ILE A 227 -12.77 -3.79 11.83
N MET A 228 -13.87 -3.45 11.17
CA MET A 228 -15.20 -3.99 11.48
C MET A 228 -15.28 -5.50 11.22
N GLU A 229 -14.70 -5.98 10.12
CA GLU A 229 -14.64 -7.41 9.78
C GLU A 229 -13.84 -8.19 10.83
N LEU A 230 -12.74 -7.61 11.32
CA LEU A 230 -11.90 -8.19 12.36
C LEU A 230 -12.64 -8.26 13.72
N ASP A 231 -13.29 -7.15 14.13
CA ASP A 231 -14.03 -7.05 15.38
C ASP A 231 -15.24 -7.98 15.42
N SER A 232 -15.92 -8.14 14.28
CA SER A 232 -17.09 -9.03 14.16
C SER A 232 -16.71 -10.52 14.12
N LYS A 233 -15.43 -10.86 14.04
CA LYS A 233 -14.89 -12.21 13.84
C LYS A 233 -15.28 -12.84 12.49
N SER A 234 -15.62 -12.02 11.48
CA SER A 234 -15.74 -12.48 10.09
C SER A 234 -14.39 -12.95 9.56
N ILE A 235 -13.30 -12.26 10.00
CA ILE A 235 -11.91 -12.64 9.78
C ILE A 235 -11.16 -12.73 11.10
N ASP A 236 -10.01 -13.41 11.12
CA ASP A 236 -9.15 -13.54 12.30
C ASP A 236 -7.95 -12.61 12.28
N VAL A 237 -7.50 -12.29 11.08
CA VAL A 237 -6.36 -11.44 10.82
C VAL A 237 -6.58 -10.67 9.52
N VAL A 238 -6.16 -9.41 9.48
CA VAL A 238 -5.98 -8.61 8.26
C VAL A 238 -4.52 -8.76 7.85
N TRP A 239 -4.25 -9.36 6.70
CA TRP A 239 -2.89 -9.56 6.23
C TRP A 239 -2.83 -9.36 4.72
N ASN A 240 -2.45 -8.17 4.26
CA ASN A 240 -2.56 -7.74 2.86
C ASN A 240 -1.70 -6.50 2.58
N GLY A 241 -0.39 -6.59 2.86
CA GLY A 241 0.47 -5.42 2.72
C GLY A 241 -0.01 -4.22 3.53
N MET A 242 -0.53 -4.47 4.73
CA MET A 242 -1.18 -3.42 5.51
C MET A 242 -0.16 -2.45 6.11
N THR A 243 -0.22 -1.19 5.69
CA THR A 243 0.61 -0.13 6.26
C THR A 243 0.30 0.10 7.74
N LEU A 244 1.34 0.12 8.57
CA LEU A 244 1.26 0.35 10.02
C LEU A 244 1.06 1.83 10.33
N THR A 245 -0.08 2.39 9.91
CA THR A 245 -0.45 3.78 10.22
C THR A 245 -0.80 3.96 11.69
N ALA A 246 -0.82 5.21 12.16
CA ALA A 246 -1.26 5.54 13.52
C ALA A 246 -2.70 5.11 13.80
N GLU A 247 -3.58 5.17 12.80
CA GLU A 247 -4.98 4.71 12.88
C GLU A 247 -5.05 3.19 13.06
N VAL A 248 -4.38 2.45 12.18
CA VAL A 248 -4.35 0.98 12.20
C VAL A 248 -3.77 0.46 13.51
N THR A 249 -2.65 1.00 13.96
CA THR A 249 -1.99 0.57 15.20
C THR A 249 -2.75 0.97 16.47
N ALA A 250 -3.65 1.95 16.39
CA ALA A 250 -4.56 2.30 17.48
C ALA A 250 -5.80 1.39 17.54
N ALA A 251 -6.22 0.81 16.40
CA ALA A 251 -7.44 0.01 16.29
C ALA A 251 -7.20 -1.50 16.36
N MET A 252 -5.98 -1.97 16.06
CA MET A 252 -5.62 -3.39 16.00
C MET A 252 -4.38 -3.69 16.84
N ASN A 253 -4.22 -4.94 17.24
CA ASN A 253 -2.95 -5.45 17.73
C ASN A 253 -2.10 -5.91 16.53
N CYS A 254 -1.17 -5.03 16.10
CA CYS A 254 -0.38 -5.27 14.90
C CYS A 254 0.90 -6.05 15.19
N THR A 255 1.33 -6.84 14.21
CA THR A 255 2.63 -7.52 14.25
C THR A 255 3.80 -6.54 14.17
N ASN A 256 5.01 -7.06 14.35
CA ASN A 256 6.21 -6.36 13.92
C ASN A 256 6.13 -6.08 12.42
N ALA A 257 6.80 -5.02 11.98
CA ALA A 257 6.98 -4.77 10.56
C ALA A 257 7.73 -5.93 9.89
N TYR A 258 7.29 -6.33 8.68
CA TYR A 258 7.94 -7.40 7.92
C TYR A 258 8.45 -6.95 6.54
N CYS A 259 7.89 -5.90 5.96
CA CYS A 259 8.36 -5.27 4.72
C CYS A 259 8.37 -3.75 4.83
N ASN A 260 9.34 -3.11 4.17
CA ASN A 260 9.32 -1.68 3.90
C ASN A 260 8.45 -1.40 2.66
N ASN A 261 7.81 -0.24 2.63
CA ASN A 261 6.99 0.24 1.53
C ASN A 261 7.04 1.77 1.41
N ALA A 262 6.35 2.31 0.41
CA ALA A 262 6.06 3.73 0.22
C ALA A 262 4.73 3.87 -0.53
N GLN A 263 4.05 5.01 -0.40
CA GLN A 263 3.01 5.42 -1.34
C GLN A 263 3.67 6.14 -2.50
N VAL A 264 3.32 5.76 -3.73
CA VAL A 264 3.90 6.33 -4.94
C VAL A 264 2.82 6.81 -5.90
N VAL A 265 3.14 7.88 -6.62
CA VAL A 265 2.32 8.34 -7.73
C VAL A 265 2.56 7.45 -8.94
N VAL A 266 1.48 7.05 -9.61
CA VAL A 266 1.53 6.34 -10.88
C VAL A 266 0.86 7.20 -11.95
N LEU A 267 1.51 7.32 -13.09
CA LEU A 267 1.10 8.16 -14.21
C LEU A 267 1.11 7.35 -15.51
N PRO A 268 0.31 7.74 -16.53
CA PRO A 268 0.53 7.27 -17.88
C PRO A 268 1.96 7.65 -18.35
N ALA A 269 2.62 6.76 -19.09
CA ALA A 269 3.88 7.10 -19.72
C ALA A 269 3.68 8.27 -20.71
N ALA A 270 4.62 9.20 -20.74
CA ALA A 270 4.60 10.26 -21.74
C ALA A 270 4.75 9.65 -23.15
N GLU A 271 3.90 10.09 -24.12
CA GLU A 271 3.99 9.70 -25.53
C GLU A 271 5.30 10.16 -26.20
#